data_26d0f8e479eee9c3e57d39739a176293
#
_entry.id   26d0f8e479eee9c3e57d39739a176293
#
_cell.length_a   1.000
_cell.length_b   1.000
_cell.length_c   1.000
_cell.angle_alpha   90.00
_cell.angle_beta   90.00
_cell.angle_gamma   90.00
#
_symmetry.space_group_name_H-M   'P 1'
#
loop_
_entity.id
_entity.type
_entity.pdbx_description
1 polymer ?
#
loop_
_entity_poly.entity_id
_entity_poly.type
_entity_poly.pdbx_seq_one_letter_code
_entity_poly.pdbx_strand_id
1 'polypeptide(L)'
;MSVDYKTTVFLPKTDFPMRGNLPTREPEILAHWEEIGLRKKLRESRAGAEKFILHDGPPYANGNLHMGHALNKVLKDVINRSQQMLGKDANYVPGWDCHGLPIEWKIEEQYREKGLDKDTVPVIEFRKECREFAQKWVDIQTEEFKRLGVSGDWEQPYLTMTFPAEAQIAREIGKFIMNGGLYKGAKPVMWSVVEKTALADAEVEYHDHKSTTIHVQIGRAHV
;
A
#
# COMPACT_ATOMS: atom_id res chain seq x y z
N MET A 1 -34.24 7.32 -56.40
CA MET A 1 -34.12 8.21 -55.21
C MET A 1 -33.69 7.33 -54.07
N SER A 2 -32.56 7.59 -53.46
CA SER A 2 -32.13 6.89 -52.27
C SER A 2 -32.91 7.43 -51.06
N VAL A 3 -33.59 6.60 -50.33
CA VAL A 3 -34.26 6.98 -49.10
C VAL A 3 -33.22 7.30 -48.03
N ASP A 4 -33.23 8.51 -47.49
CA ASP A 4 -32.39 8.87 -46.36
C ASP A 4 -33.02 8.35 -45.07
N TYR A 5 -32.53 7.21 -44.59
CA TYR A 5 -33.01 6.58 -43.37
C TYR A 5 -32.53 7.29 -42.06
N LYS A 6 -31.70 8.35 -42.15
CA LYS A 6 -31.25 9.09 -40.95
C LYS A 6 -32.43 9.73 -40.21
N THR A 7 -33.46 10.13 -40.91
CA THR A 7 -34.64 10.74 -40.30
C THR A 7 -35.58 9.73 -39.61
N THR A 8 -35.35 8.42 -39.80
CA THR A 8 -36.16 7.35 -39.18
C THR A 8 -35.49 6.78 -37.94
N VAL A 9 -34.29 7.27 -37.58
CA VAL A 9 -33.54 6.80 -36.41
C VAL A 9 -33.94 7.65 -35.20
N PHE A 10 -34.60 7.04 -34.25
CA PHE A 10 -35.00 7.69 -32.99
C PHE A 10 -33.93 7.45 -31.93
N LEU A 11 -32.91 8.28 -31.92
CA LEU A 11 -31.93 8.29 -30.85
C LEU A 11 -32.35 9.24 -29.73
N PRO A 12 -32.15 8.88 -28.45
CA PRO A 12 -32.43 9.80 -27.36
C PRO A 12 -31.54 11.04 -27.48
N LYS A 13 -32.11 12.21 -27.33
CA LYS A 13 -31.37 13.47 -27.21
C LYS A 13 -30.84 13.54 -25.78
N THR A 14 -29.54 13.60 -25.63
CA THR A 14 -28.88 13.68 -24.31
C THR A 14 -27.61 14.51 -24.44
N ASP A 15 -27.34 15.30 -23.41
CA ASP A 15 -26.05 16.00 -23.25
C ASP A 15 -24.93 15.07 -22.81
N PHE A 16 -25.25 13.80 -22.53
CA PHE A 16 -24.24 12.82 -22.17
C PHE A 16 -23.31 12.54 -23.35
N PRO A 17 -21.99 12.75 -23.19
CA PRO A 17 -21.06 12.65 -24.32
C PRO A 17 -20.95 11.20 -24.81
N MET A 18 -20.99 11.02 -26.13
CA MET A 18 -20.87 9.71 -26.79
C MET A 18 -19.46 9.10 -26.63
N ARG A 19 -18.45 9.93 -26.37
CA ARG A 19 -17.06 9.48 -26.14
C ARG A 19 -16.70 9.78 -24.70
N GLY A 20 -16.11 8.79 -23.99
CA GLY A 20 -15.68 8.93 -22.61
C GLY A 20 -14.62 10.01 -22.44
N ASN A 21 -13.57 10.01 -23.29
CA ASN A 21 -12.41 10.91 -23.19
C ASN A 21 -11.87 11.02 -21.76
N LEU A 22 -11.80 9.87 -21.08
CA LEU A 22 -11.50 9.78 -19.64
C LEU A 22 -10.19 10.49 -19.25
N PRO A 23 -9.08 10.40 -20.00
CA PRO A 23 -7.85 11.07 -19.63
C PRO A 23 -7.98 12.58 -19.42
N THR A 24 -8.88 13.23 -20.14
CA THR A 24 -9.16 14.67 -19.99
C THR A 24 -10.29 14.91 -18.97
N ARG A 25 -11.34 14.13 -19.06
CA ARG A 25 -12.58 14.37 -18.29
C ARG A 25 -12.41 14.01 -16.79
N GLU A 26 -11.68 12.97 -16.46
CA GLU A 26 -11.50 12.58 -15.05
C GLU A 26 -10.82 13.66 -14.22
N PRO A 27 -9.70 14.29 -14.67
CA PRO A 27 -9.13 15.42 -13.95
C PRO A 27 -10.10 16.59 -13.75
N GLU A 28 -10.95 16.90 -14.74
CA GLU A 28 -11.97 17.94 -14.61
C GLU A 28 -13.02 17.59 -13.55
N ILE A 29 -13.43 16.33 -13.48
CA ILE A 29 -14.36 15.84 -12.45
C ILE A 29 -13.72 15.92 -11.06
N LEU A 30 -12.47 15.51 -10.91
CA LEU A 30 -11.75 15.58 -9.65
C LEU A 30 -11.61 17.04 -9.17
N ALA A 31 -11.23 17.94 -10.07
CA ALA A 31 -11.15 19.36 -9.76
C ALA A 31 -12.51 19.94 -9.33
N HIS A 32 -13.59 19.55 -10.00
CA HIS A 32 -14.92 19.97 -9.61
C HIS A 32 -15.33 19.42 -8.23
N TRP A 33 -15.03 18.18 -7.91
CA TRP A 33 -15.30 17.62 -6.57
C TRP A 33 -14.59 18.38 -5.47
N GLU A 34 -13.35 18.79 -5.73
CA GLU A 34 -12.56 19.61 -4.78
C GLU A 34 -13.18 21.01 -4.63
N GLU A 35 -13.49 21.68 -5.73
CA GLU A 35 -14.12 23.02 -5.77
C GLU A 35 -15.42 23.06 -4.95
N ILE A 36 -16.28 22.07 -5.10
CA ILE A 36 -17.54 22.01 -4.35
C ILE A 36 -17.38 21.48 -2.92
N GLY A 37 -16.20 21.07 -2.52
CA GLY A 37 -15.92 20.47 -1.22
C GLY A 37 -16.71 19.19 -0.97
N LEU A 38 -16.84 18.33 -2.00
CA LEU A 38 -17.71 17.15 -1.98
C LEU A 38 -17.46 16.27 -0.77
N ARG A 39 -16.20 15.96 -0.47
CA ARG A 39 -15.86 15.10 0.67
C ARG A 39 -16.35 15.69 1.99
N LYS A 40 -16.12 16.97 2.22
CA LYS A 40 -16.57 17.67 3.45
C LYS A 40 -18.09 17.59 3.58
N LYS A 41 -18.83 17.90 2.52
CA LYS A 41 -20.30 17.81 2.50
C LYS A 41 -20.80 16.40 2.79
N LEU A 42 -20.15 15.38 2.23
CA LEU A 42 -20.49 13.98 2.51
C LEU A 42 -20.27 13.63 3.99
N ARG A 43 -19.16 14.06 4.58
CA ARG A 43 -18.88 13.84 6.00
C ARG A 43 -19.93 14.52 6.89
N GLU A 44 -20.22 15.78 6.61
CA GLU A 44 -21.25 16.56 7.34
C GLU A 44 -22.64 15.94 7.23
N SER A 45 -23.02 15.49 6.02
CA SER A 45 -24.33 14.87 5.77
C SER A 45 -24.54 13.53 6.47
N ARG A 46 -23.47 12.89 6.94
CA ARG A 46 -23.50 11.59 7.63
C ARG A 46 -23.08 11.70 9.11
N ALA A 47 -22.94 12.90 9.62
CA ALA A 47 -22.62 13.10 11.03
C ALA A 47 -23.67 12.45 11.93
N GLY A 48 -23.25 11.57 12.84
CA GLY A 48 -24.14 10.84 13.74
C GLY A 48 -24.83 9.59 13.13
N ALA A 49 -24.62 9.30 11.85
CA ALA A 49 -25.11 8.06 11.25
C ALA A 49 -24.32 6.83 11.74
N GLU A 50 -24.90 5.63 11.52
CA GLU A 50 -24.21 4.37 11.81
C GLU A 50 -22.88 4.30 11.07
N LYS A 51 -21.80 4.01 11.81
CA LYS A 51 -20.46 3.91 11.23
C LYS A 51 -20.30 2.62 10.42
N PHE A 52 -19.76 2.75 9.22
CA PHE A 52 -19.24 1.64 8.45
C PHE A 52 -17.73 1.79 8.33
N ILE A 53 -16.98 0.84 8.90
CA ILE A 53 -15.52 0.87 8.92
C ILE A 53 -15.00 -0.24 8.02
N LEU A 54 -14.37 0.16 6.92
CA LEU A 54 -13.58 -0.74 6.09
C LEU A 54 -12.10 -0.50 6.39
N HIS A 55 -11.50 -1.44 7.11
CA HIS A 55 -10.07 -1.35 7.43
C HIS A 55 -9.22 -1.56 6.18
N ASP A 56 -8.22 -0.71 5.99
CA ASP A 56 -7.30 -0.83 4.86
C ASP A 56 -6.26 -1.92 5.11
N GLY A 57 -5.92 -2.71 4.07
CA GLY A 57 -4.67 -3.44 4.00
C GLY A 57 -3.63 -2.48 3.43
N PRO A 58 -2.75 -1.92 4.26
CA PRO A 58 -1.88 -0.85 3.83
C PRO A 58 -0.82 -1.36 2.84
N PRO A 59 -0.66 -0.71 1.67
CA PRO A 59 0.42 -1.03 0.74
C PRO A 59 1.76 -0.59 1.30
N TYR A 60 2.85 -1.19 0.81
CA TYR A 60 4.19 -0.71 1.09
C TYR A 60 4.46 0.63 0.41
N ALA A 61 5.12 1.52 1.15
CA ALA A 61 5.54 2.82 0.65
C ALA A 61 6.93 2.71 -0.02
N ASN A 62 7.01 2.01 -1.16
CA ASN A 62 8.30 1.68 -1.79
C ASN A 62 8.33 1.71 -3.33
N GLY A 63 7.32 2.24 -3.99
CA GLY A 63 7.25 2.32 -5.44
C GLY A 63 5.93 2.91 -5.94
N ASN A 64 5.84 3.13 -7.25
CA ASN A 64 4.60 3.56 -7.90
C ASN A 64 3.50 2.49 -7.80
N LEU A 65 2.27 2.91 -7.98
CA LEU A 65 1.14 2.00 -8.01
C LEU A 65 1.21 1.05 -9.22
N HIS A 66 0.82 -0.19 -9.00
CA HIS A 66 0.59 -1.17 -10.04
C HIS A 66 -0.89 -1.57 -10.08
N MET A 67 -1.28 -2.37 -11.08
CA MET A 67 -2.68 -2.78 -11.27
C MET A 67 -3.32 -3.45 -10.05
N GLY A 68 -2.53 -4.18 -9.25
CA GLY A 68 -3.02 -4.77 -8.00
C GLY A 68 -3.45 -3.72 -6.98
N HIS A 69 -2.69 -2.64 -6.84
CA HIS A 69 -3.07 -1.50 -5.99
C HIS A 69 -4.34 -0.82 -6.50
N ALA A 70 -4.42 -0.56 -7.82
CA ALA A 70 -5.59 0.05 -8.43
C ALA A 70 -6.85 -0.81 -8.21
N LEU A 71 -6.79 -2.11 -8.48
CA LEU A 71 -7.90 -3.03 -8.26
C LEU A 71 -8.36 -3.01 -6.79
N ASN A 72 -7.43 -3.14 -5.85
CA ASN A 72 -7.73 -3.17 -4.42
C ASN A 72 -8.41 -1.88 -3.96
N LYS A 73 -7.85 -0.71 -4.30
CA LYS A 73 -8.36 0.59 -3.86
C LYS A 73 -9.68 0.96 -4.55
N VAL A 74 -9.85 0.65 -5.82
CA VAL A 74 -11.12 0.90 -6.54
C VAL A 74 -12.23 0.05 -5.96
N LEU A 75 -12.00 -1.24 -5.66
CA LEU A 75 -13.01 -2.08 -5.00
C LEU A 75 -13.39 -1.56 -3.62
N LYS A 76 -12.43 -1.12 -2.81
CA LYS A 76 -12.70 -0.50 -1.51
C LYS A 76 -13.47 0.81 -1.64
N ASP A 77 -13.13 1.63 -2.64
CA ASP A 77 -13.84 2.88 -2.90
C ASP A 77 -15.30 2.64 -3.30
N VAL A 78 -15.56 1.64 -4.15
CA VAL A 78 -16.94 1.23 -4.52
C VAL A 78 -17.72 0.80 -3.26
N ILE A 79 -17.12 0.00 -2.38
CA ILE A 79 -17.76 -0.44 -1.14
C ILE A 79 -18.06 0.77 -0.24
N ASN A 80 -17.10 1.63 0.02
CA ASN A 80 -17.28 2.79 0.88
C ASN A 80 -18.35 3.75 0.32
N ARG A 81 -18.32 4.03 -0.99
CA ARG A 81 -19.34 4.89 -1.64
C ARG A 81 -20.72 4.26 -1.57
N SER A 82 -20.85 2.95 -1.79
CA SER A 82 -22.15 2.27 -1.70
C SER A 82 -22.72 2.36 -0.28
N GLN A 83 -21.91 2.15 0.75
CA GLN A 83 -22.34 2.27 2.15
C GLN A 83 -22.68 3.73 2.51
N GLN A 84 -21.95 4.69 1.98
CA GLN A 84 -22.26 6.11 2.10
C GLN A 84 -23.61 6.45 1.46
N MET A 85 -23.89 5.91 0.26
CA MET A 85 -25.18 6.09 -0.44
C MET A 85 -26.32 5.42 0.32
N LEU A 86 -26.09 4.31 1.01
CA LEU A 86 -27.05 3.63 1.87
C LEU A 86 -27.28 4.37 3.21
N GLY A 87 -26.66 5.52 3.42
CA GLY A 87 -26.92 6.37 4.58
C GLY A 87 -25.94 6.21 5.74
N LYS A 88 -24.93 5.35 5.63
CA LYS A 88 -23.95 5.13 6.69
C LYS A 88 -22.82 6.16 6.67
N ASP A 89 -22.17 6.34 7.82
CA ASP A 89 -20.94 7.09 7.96
C ASP A 89 -19.73 6.21 7.57
N ALA A 90 -19.46 6.15 6.25
CA ALA A 90 -18.40 5.35 5.65
C ALA A 90 -17.16 6.20 5.35
N ASN A 91 -16.44 6.64 6.39
CA ASN A 91 -15.18 7.37 6.24
C ASN A 91 -14.03 6.38 5.99
N TYR A 92 -13.45 6.43 4.80
CA TYR A 92 -12.27 5.65 4.48
C TYR A 92 -11.01 6.39 4.91
N VAL A 93 -10.18 5.73 5.73
CA VAL A 93 -8.86 6.19 6.12
C VAL A 93 -7.82 5.34 5.39
N PRO A 94 -7.11 5.90 4.42
CA PRO A 94 -6.05 5.17 3.72
C PRO A 94 -4.88 4.89 4.65
N GLY A 95 -4.17 3.79 4.41
CA GLY A 95 -3.01 3.41 5.21
C GLY A 95 -1.82 3.04 4.36
N TRP A 96 -0.62 3.09 4.96
CA TRP A 96 0.65 2.64 4.38
C TRP A 96 1.47 1.84 5.38
N ASP A 97 2.11 0.78 4.86
CA ASP A 97 3.17 0.06 5.56
C ASP A 97 4.52 0.71 5.20
N CYS A 98 5.19 1.24 6.21
CA CYS A 98 6.30 2.16 6.06
C CYS A 98 7.63 1.61 6.59
N HIS A 99 7.72 0.33 6.94
CA HIS A 99 8.94 -0.26 7.45
C HIS A 99 9.13 -1.73 7.08
N GLY A 100 10.19 -2.32 7.63
CA GLY A 100 10.61 -3.68 7.34
C GLY A 100 11.44 -3.79 6.06
N LEU A 101 11.71 -5.03 5.68
CA LEU A 101 12.61 -5.37 4.56
C LEU A 101 12.28 -4.65 3.25
N PRO A 102 11.00 -4.46 2.85
CA PRO A 102 10.68 -3.77 1.59
C PRO A 102 11.17 -2.32 1.52
N ILE A 103 11.34 -1.66 2.65
CA ILE A 103 11.86 -0.28 2.73
C ILE A 103 13.37 -0.31 2.94
N GLU A 104 13.86 -1.09 3.91
CA GLU A 104 15.26 -1.16 4.29
C GLU A 104 16.14 -1.65 3.13
N TRP A 105 15.65 -2.63 2.36
CA TRP A 105 16.35 -3.13 1.19
C TRP A 105 16.58 -2.05 0.13
N LYS A 106 15.58 -1.19 -0.10
CA LYS A 106 15.70 -0.08 -1.07
C LYS A 106 16.74 0.96 -0.66
N ILE A 107 16.87 1.21 0.63
CA ILE A 107 17.91 2.10 1.14
C ILE A 107 19.28 1.39 1.06
N GLU A 108 19.34 0.11 1.37
CA GLU A 108 20.57 -0.66 1.23
C GLU A 108 21.08 -0.73 -0.22
N GLU A 109 20.18 -0.92 -1.21
CA GLU A 109 20.53 -0.84 -2.63
C GLU A 109 21.20 0.50 -2.97
N GLN A 110 20.64 1.63 -2.48
CA GLN A 110 21.23 2.97 -2.68
C GLN A 110 22.63 3.11 -2.05
N TYR A 111 22.85 2.49 -0.89
CA TYR A 111 24.20 2.45 -0.27
C TYR A 111 25.17 1.65 -1.12
N ARG A 112 24.77 0.47 -1.60
CA ARG A 112 25.61 -0.39 -2.47
C ARG A 112 25.97 0.31 -3.79
N GLU A 113 25.03 1.02 -4.41
CA GLU A 113 25.27 1.80 -5.62
C GLU A 113 26.32 2.91 -5.40
N LYS A 114 26.38 3.46 -4.19
CA LYS A 114 27.38 4.46 -3.79
C LYS A 114 28.69 3.82 -3.29
N GLY A 115 28.80 2.49 -3.29
CA GLY A 115 29.96 1.77 -2.76
C GLY A 115 30.09 1.83 -1.23
N LEU A 116 29.00 2.10 -0.52
CA LEU A 116 28.94 2.18 0.93
C LEU A 116 28.33 0.91 1.53
N ASP A 117 28.74 0.59 2.76
CA ASP A 117 28.17 -0.51 3.53
C ASP A 117 27.21 0.05 4.59
N LYS A 118 25.97 -0.40 4.58
CA LYS A 118 24.95 0.02 5.56
C LYS A 118 25.34 -0.30 7.00
N ASP A 119 26.10 -1.38 7.21
CA ASP A 119 26.51 -1.83 8.54
C ASP A 119 27.51 -0.85 9.22
N THR A 120 28.06 0.10 8.44
CA THR A 120 28.92 1.18 8.94
C THR A 120 28.15 2.44 9.32
N VAL A 121 26.87 2.52 8.99
CA VAL A 121 26.02 3.69 9.23
C VAL A 121 25.37 3.56 10.61
N PRO A 122 25.30 4.65 11.42
CA PRO A 122 24.56 4.64 12.67
C PRO A 122 23.10 4.25 12.46
N VAL A 123 22.59 3.34 13.27
CA VAL A 123 21.22 2.79 13.14
C VAL A 123 20.15 3.89 13.09
N ILE A 124 20.33 4.96 13.87
CA ILE A 124 19.37 6.08 13.91
C ILE A 124 19.35 6.83 12.58
N GLU A 125 20.48 7.04 11.94
CA GLU A 125 20.59 7.68 10.63
C GLU A 125 19.97 6.82 9.54
N PHE A 126 20.28 5.54 9.51
CA PHE A 126 19.69 4.58 8.58
C PHE A 126 18.16 4.54 8.71
N ARG A 127 17.62 4.48 9.94
CA ARG A 127 16.17 4.54 10.19
C ARG A 127 15.54 5.84 9.73
N LYS A 128 16.24 6.96 9.89
CA LYS A 128 15.76 8.25 9.40
C LYS A 128 15.63 8.25 7.88
N GLU A 129 16.63 7.75 7.17
CA GLU A 129 16.58 7.63 5.71
C GLU A 129 15.45 6.71 5.25
N CYS A 130 15.21 5.59 5.94
CA CYS A 130 14.06 4.72 5.68
C CYS A 130 12.73 5.47 5.84
N ARG A 131 12.57 6.28 6.89
CA ARG A 131 11.36 7.10 7.10
C ARG A 131 11.18 8.16 6.02
N GLU A 132 12.24 8.84 5.63
CA GLU A 132 12.22 9.85 4.56
C GLU A 132 11.87 9.22 3.21
N PHE A 133 12.43 8.06 2.92
CA PHE A 133 12.09 7.27 1.73
C PHE A 133 10.62 6.85 1.72
N ALA A 134 10.12 6.30 2.82
CA ALA A 134 8.74 5.89 2.94
C ALA A 134 7.80 7.10 2.79
N GLN A 135 8.09 8.24 3.43
CA GLN A 135 7.28 9.45 3.31
C GLN A 135 7.19 9.93 1.87
N LYS A 136 8.31 9.95 1.14
CA LYS A 136 8.31 10.29 -0.29
C LYS A 136 7.34 9.43 -1.09
N TRP A 137 7.32 8.12 -0.82
CA TRP A 137 6.42 7.22 -1.54
C TRP A 137 4.97 7.32 -1.08
N VAL A 138 4.72 7.60 0.19
CA VAL A 138 3.37 7.96 0.67
C VAL A 138 2.82 9.15 -0.11
N ASP A 139 3.63 10.20 -0.28
CA ASP A 139 3.20 11.41 -0.99
C ASP A 139 2.90 11.12 -2.47
N ILE A 140 3.79 10.39 -3.14
CA ILE A 140 3.61 9.99 -4.55
C ILE A 140 2.37 9.12 -4.72
N GLN A 141 2.24 8.04 -3.94
CA GLN A 141 1.11 7.12 -4.04
C GLN A 141 -0.22 7.80 -3.66
N THR A 142 -0.19 8.77 -2.75
CA THR A 142 -1.38 9.58 -2.43
C THR A 142 -1.91 10.30 -3.66
N GLU A 143 -1.04 10.97 -4.41
CA GLU A 143 -1.45 11.66 -5.64
C GLU A 143 -1.91 10.68 -6.73
N GLU A 144 -1.26 9.53 -6.86
CA GLU A 144 -1.67 8.47 -7.77
C GLU A 144 -3.07 7.91 -7.40
N PHE A 145 -3.35 7.66 -6.13
CA PHE A 145 -4.68 7.21 -5.67
C PHE A 145 -5.74 8.28 -5.85
N LYS A 146 -5.44 9.55 -5.56
CA LYS A 146 -6.34 10.67 -5.85
C LYS A 146 -6.65 10.75 -7.34
N ARG A 147 -5.64 10.53 -8.20
CA ARG A 147 -5.84 10.51 -9.65
C ARG A 147 -6.77 9.38 -10.10
N LEU A 148 -6.81 8.24 -9.40
CA LEU A 148 -7.79 7.17 -9.62
C LEU A 148 -9.19 7.53 -9.12
N GLY A 149 -9.38 8.67 -8.46
CA GLY A 149 -10.66 9.11 -7.92
C GLY A 149 -11.05 8.46 -6.59
N VAL A 150 -10.12 7.80 -5.92
CA VAL A 150 -10.37 7.17 -4.61
C VAL A 150 -10.66 8.25 -3.56
N SER A 151 -11.79 8.11 -2.87
CA SER A 151 -12.21 9.04 -1.82
C SER A 151 -11.73 8.56 -0.45
N GLY A 152 -11.01 9.41 0.28
CA GLY A 152 -10.46 9.03 1.59
C GLY A 152 -9.98 10.22 2.41
N ASP A 153 -9.58 9.96 3.65
CA ASP A 153 -8.97 10.93 4.55
C ASP A 153 -7.46 11.04 4.29
N TRP A 154 -7.13 11.77 3.23
CA TRP A 154 -5.75 11.94 2.79
C TRP A 154 -4.93 12.86 3.71
N GLU A 155 -5.59 13.65 4.55
CA GLU A 155 -4.93 14.58 5.48
C GLU A 155 -4.46 13.86 6.76
N GLN A 156 -5.17 12.79 7.14
CA GLN A 156 -4.84 12.01 8.33
C GLN A 156 -4.77 10.52 8.03
N PRO A 157 -3.83 10.10 7.17
CA PRO A 157 -3.67 8.69 6.81
C PRO A 157 -3.13 7.88 7.99
N TYR A 158 -3.37 6.57 7.96
CA TYR A 158 -2.72 5.63 8.86
C TYR A 158 -1.33 5.28 8.33
N LEU A 159 -0.29 5.67 9.04
CA LEU A 159 1.10 5.32 8.70
C LEU A 159 1.70 4.50 9.83
N THR A 160 2.20 3.30 9.50
CA THR A 160 2.79 2.40 10.50
C THR A 160 4.04 2.98 11.16
N MET A 161 4.72 3.94 10.50
CA MET A 161 5.92 4.61 11.00
C MET A 161 5.63 5.78 11.96
N THR A 162 4.38 6.15 12.21
CA THR A 162 4.10 7.23 13.16
C THR A 162 4.37 6.77 14.59
N PHE A 163 4.89 7.65 15.43
CA PHE A 163 5.19 7.31 16.82
C PHE A 163 3.98 6.77 17.61
N PRO A 164 2.75 7.31 17.44
CA PRO A 164 1.57 6.73 18.08
C PRO A 164 1.29 5.29 17.60
N ALA A 165 1.47 5.00 16.29
CA ALA A 165 1.28 3.66 15.75
C ALA A 165 2.32 2.68 16.30
N GLU A 166 3.60 3.05 16.28
CA GLU A 166 4.68 2.23 16.85
C GLU A 166 4.47 1.97 18.35
N ALA A 167 4.07 3.00 19.10
CA ALA A 167 3.77 2.86 20.52
C ALA A 167 2.59 1.91 20.77
N GLN A 168 1.57 1.94 19.91
CA GLN A 168 0.44 1.02 20.03
C GLN A 168 0.83 -0.41 19.71
N ILE A 169 1.64 -0.64 18.67
CA ILE A 169 2.19 -1.96 18.34
C ILE A 169 2.98 -2.52 19.54
N ALA A 170 3.85 -1.71 20.13
CA ALA A 170 4.62 -2.11 21.32
C ALA A 170 3.71 -2.48 22.51
N ARG A 171 2.62 -1.73 22.74
CA ARG A 171 1.65 -2.05 23.79
C ARG A 171 0.93 -3.36 23.54
N GLU A 172 0.55 -3.64 22.29
CA GLU A 172 -0.14 -4.89 21.94
C GLU A 172 0.81 -6.09 22.10
N ILE A 173 2.06 -6.00 21.66
CA ILE A 173 3.09 -7.03 21.91
C ILE A 173 3.28 -7.25 23.41
N GLY A 174 3.30 -6.18 24.21
CA GLY A 174 3.38 -6.25 25.66
C GLY A 174 2.26 -7.10 26.28
N LYS A 175 1.05 -7.03 25.76
CA LYS A 175 -0.08 -7.88 26.23
C LYS A 175 0.17 -9.37 25.98
N PHE A 176 0.76 -9.73 24.84
CA PHE A 176 1.13 -11.13 24.54
C PHE A 176 2.25 -11.63 25.49
N ILE A 177 3.19 -10.77 25.84
CA ILE A 177 4.21 -11.13 26.86
C ILE A 177 3.55 -11.38 28.21
N MET A 178 2.69 -10.47 28.63
CA MET A 178 2.04 -10.55 29.96
C MET A 178 1.10 -11.74 30.12
N ASN A 179 0.48 -12.22 29.06
CA ASN A 179 -0.38 -13.39 29.11
C ASN A 179 0.32 -14.71 28.80
N GLY A 180 1.67 -14.69 28.61
CA GLY A 180 2.48 -15.87 28.32
C GLY A 180 2.38 -16.38 26.87
N GLY A 181 1.69 -15.65 25.98
CA GLY A 181 1.55 -16.02 24.58
C GLY A 181 2.81 -15.79 23.74
N LEU A 182 3.72 -14.96 24.23
CA LEU A 182 5.02 -14.71 23.58
C LEU A 182 6.15 -15.25 24.44
N TYR A 183 6.96 -16.12 23.86
CA TYR A 183 8.13 -16.70 24.53
C TYR A 183 9.32 -16.77 23.56
N LYS A 184 10.54 -16.83 24.12
CA LYS A 184 11.77 -17.02 23.35
C LYS A 184 11.95 -18.51 23.05
N GLY A 185 12.06 -18.85 21.76
CA GLY A 185 12.32 -20.20 21.28
C GLY A 185 13.31 -20.23 20.14
N ALA A 186 13.79 -21.42 19.77
CA ALA A 186 14.62 -21.65 18.60
C ALA A 186 13.82 -22.44 17.55
N LYS A 187 13.79 -21.93 16.31
CA LYS A 187 13.20 -22.60 15.15
C LYS A 187 14.11 -22.39 13.95
N PRO A 188 14.43 -23.44 13.15
CA PRO A 188 15.12 -23.24 11.89
C PRO A 188 14.27 -22.36 10.97
N VAL A 189 14.90 -21.34 10.40
CA VAL A 189 14.28 -20.42 9.42
C VAL A 189 15.22 -20.21 8.27
N MET A 190 14.69 -19.84 7.11
CA MET A 190 15.52 -19.43 5.96
C MET A 190 16.28 -18.15 6.32
N TRP A 191 17.53 -18.10 5.89
CA TRP A 191 18.42 -16.97 6.11
C TRP A 191 18.93 -16.44 4.78
N SER A 192 18.74 -15.16 4.53
CA SER A 192 19.38 -14.50 3.39
C SER A 192 20.79 -14.08 3.76
N VAL A 193 21.75 -14.60 3.03
CA VAL A 193 23.16 -14.23 3.20
C VAL A 193 23.47 -12.85 2.61
N VAL A 194 22.60 -12.35 1.75
CA VAL A 194 22.73 -11.06 1.07
C VAL A 194 22.22 -9.95 1.97
N GLU A 195 20.98 -10.06 2.45
CA GLU A 195 20.34 -9.10 3.35
C GLU A 195 20.78 -9.28 4.81
N LYS A 196 21.46 -10.41 5.12
CA LYS A 196 21.90 -10.76 6.49
C LYS A 196 20.76 -10.79 7.49
N THR A 197 19.64 -11.37 7.09
CA THR A 197 18.41 -11.46 7.91
C THR A 197 17.68 -12.78 7.72
N ALA A 198 16.84 -13.14 8.69
CA ALA A 198 15.87 -14.22 8.55
C ALA A 198 14.74 -13.80 7.61
N LEU A 199 14.23 -14.74 6.82
CA LEU A 199 13.13 -14.53 5.90
C LEU A 199 11.86 -15.16 6.46
N ALA A 200 10.72 -14.48 6.28
CA ALA A 200 9.40 -15.08 6.46
C ALA A 200 9.11 -16.09 5.31
N ASP A 201 8.24 -17.07 5.57
CA ASP A 201 7.90 -18.07 4.56
C ASP A 201 7.36 -17.44 3.26
N ALA A 202 6.66 -16.32 3.35
CA ALA A 202 6.12 -15.57 2.21
C ALA A 202 7.20 -14.84 1.37
N GLU A 203 8.38 -14.64 1.91
CA GLU A 203 9.51 -13.97 1.24
C GLU A 203 10.42 -14.97 0.52
N VAL A 204 10.20 -16.29 0.70
CA VAL A 204 11.01 -17.35 0.10
C VAL A 204 10.41 -17.77 -1.23
N GLU A 205 11.16 -17.58 -2.30
CA GLU A 205 10.80 -18.04 -3.63
C GLU A 205 11.59 -19.31 -3.98
N TYR A 206 10.90 -20.28 -4.60
CA TYR A 206 11.50 -21.56 -5.01
C TYR A 206 11.60 -21.63 -6.52
N HIS A 207 12.81 -21.87 -7.00
CA HIS A 207 13.10 -22.04 -8.42
C HIS A 207 13.90 -23.33 -8.65
N ASP A 208 13.68 -23.97 -9.83
CA ASP A 208 14.47 -25.10 -10.24
C ASP A 208 15.93 -24.69 -10.41
N HIS A 209 16.83 -25.38 -9.71
CA HIS A 209 18.27 -25.13 -9.76
C HIS A 209 19.05 -26.42 -10.04
N LYS A 210 19.94 -26.37 -11.02
CA LYS A 210 20.88 -27.45 -11.31
C LYS A 210 22.23 -27.13 -10.70
N SER A 211 22.70 -27.99 -9.78
CA SER A 211 24.04 -27.91 -9.22
C SER A 211 24.78 -29.24 -9.37
N THR A 212 26.09 -29.17 -9.45
CA THR A 212 26.95 -30.36 -9.42
C THR A 212 27.19 -30.76 -7.97
N THR A 213 26.73 -31.95 -7.60
CA THR A 213 27.08 -32.54 -6.29
C THR A 213 28.34 -33.38 -6.43
N ILE A 214 29.21 -33.26 -5.45
CA ILE A 214 30.44 -34.06 -5.36
C ILE A 214 30.47 -34.79 -4.03
N HIS A 215 31.07 -35.99 -4.03
CA HIS A 215 31.37 -36.70 -2.81
C HIS A 215 32.86 -36.47 -2.50
N VAL A 216 33.14 -35.92 -1.33
CA VAL A 216 34.53 -35.70 -0.86
C VAL A 216 34.77 -36.58 0.33
N GLN A 217 35.80 -37.40 0.25
CA GLN A 217 36.29 -38.14 1.41
C GLN A 217 37.14 -37.21 2.27
N ILE A 218 36.61 -36.78 3.38
CA ILE A 218 37.37 -36.06 4.40
C ILE A 218 38.07 -37.13 5.25
N GLY A 219 39.40 -37.10 5.30
CA GLY A 219 40.19 -38.07 6.06
C GLY A 219 39.76 -38.18 7.53
N ARG A 220 40.32 -39.11 8.29
CA ARG A 220 39.96 -39.37 9.70
C ARG A 220 39.96 -38.06 10.49
N ALA A 221 38.81 -37.70 11.04
CA ALA A 221 38.75 -36.72 12.10
C ALA A 221 39.53 -37.31 13.30
N HIS A 222 40.62 -36.71 13.66
CA HIS A 222 41.24 -36.99 14.96
C HIS A 222 40.35 -36.29 16.01
N VAL A 223 39.68 -37.12 16.80
CA VAL A 223 38.98 -36.68 18.02
C VAL A 223 40.06 -36.43 19.10
#